data_52680bb5145dad02ca04ef2077362e9e
#
_entry.id   52680bb5145dad02ca04ef2077362e9e
#
_cell.length_a   1.000
_cell.length_b   1.000
_cell.length_c   1.000
_cell.angle_alpha   90.00
_cell.angle_beta   90.00
_cell.angle_gamma   90.00
#
_symmetry.space_group_name_H-M   'P 1'
#
loop_
_entity.id
_entity.type
_entity.pdbx_description
1 polymer ?
#
loop_
_entity_poly.entity_id
_entity_poly.type
_entity_poly.pdbx_seq_one_letter_code
_entity_poly.pdbx_strand_id
1 'polypeptide(L)'
;VHILELLDQLRQAGRIKTKGSWDEDFTFHDPCQLVRKGGVVEEPRQLMKLFTSQLKEMPDAGVMNWCCGGGGGVSANSRAEDLKHKVFNKKKTQIEAVGVNTVMTACANCRMTFEEAFEHYDMKTEIISLTEKLAEYLDETK
;
A
#
# COMPACT_ATOMS: atom_id res chain seq x y z
N VAL A 1 -9.08 13.43 10.00
CA VAL A 1 -7.67 13.39 9.57
C VAL A 1 -7.20 11.94 9.60
N HIS A 2 -6.73 11.44 8.47
CA HIS A 2 -6.14 10.11 8.37
C HIS A 2 -4.70 10.15 8.91
N ILE A 3 -4.21 9.01 9.43
CA ILE A 3 -2.85 8.95 10.00
C ILE A 3 -1.76 9.43 9.01
N LEU A 4 -1.90 9.13 7.73
CA LEU A 4 -0.94 9.57 6.71
C LEU A 4 -0.93 11.09 6.52
N GLU A 5 -2.09 11.73 6.61
CA GLU A 5 -2.17 13.20 6.58
C GLU A 5 -1.47 13.82 7.79
N LEU A 6 -1.72 13.26 8.99
CA LEU A 6 -1.05 13.70 10.20
C LEU A 6 0.47 13.51 10.11
N LEU A 7 0.91 12.34 9.65
CA LEU A 7 2.35 12.07 9.49
C LEU A 7 2.99 13.01 8.46
N ASP A 8 2.29 13.32 7.37
CA ASP A 8 2.79 14.25 6.38
C ASP A 8 2.86 15.69 6.93
N GLN A 9 1.87 16.11 7.72
CA GLN A 9 1.93 17.39 8.42
C GLN A 9 3.13 17.47 9.38
N LEU A 10 3.41 16.39 10.11
CA LEU A 10 4.57 16.32 11.00
C LEU A 10 5.88 16.32 10.20
N ARG A 11 5.93 15.66 9.05
CA ARG A 11 7.07 15.72 8.11
C ARG A 11 7.31 17.17 7.64
N GLN A 12 6.26 17.85 7.18
CA GLN A 12 6.35 19.25 6.73
C GLN A 12 6.81 20.18 7.84
N ALA A 13 6.41 19.91 9.07
CA ALA A 13 6.85 20.65 10.26
C ALA A 13 8.27 20.28 10.73
N GLY A 14 8.97 19.38 10.03
CA GLY A 14 10.31 18.95 10.40
C GLY A 14 10.37 18.09 11.68
N ARG A 15 9.23 17.54 12.11
CA ARG A 15 9.09 16.76 13.35
C ARG A 15 9.32 15.27 13.16
N ILE A 16 9.35 14.78 11.91
CA ILE A 16 9.72 13.40 11.58
C ILE A 16 11.10 13.42 10.97
N LYS A 17 12.01 12.67 11.58
CA LYS A 17 13.36 12.44 11.08
C LYS A 17 13.55 10.94 10.86
N THR A 18 14.21 10.59 9.79
CA THR A 18 14.52 9.21 9.44
C THR A 18 16.03 9.03 9.26
N LYS A 19 16.49 7.81 9.41
CA LYS A 19 17.87 7.42 9.14
C LYS A 19 17.90 6.11 8.36
N GLY A 20 18.90 5.99 7.48
CA GLY A 20 19.04 4.83 6.62
C GLY A 20 18.15 4.90 5.38
N SER A 21 18.26 3.88 4.56
CA SER A 21 17.54 3.74 3.29
C SER A 21 17.12 2.30 3.09
N TRP A 22 15.90 2.11 2.61
CA TRP A 22 15.41 0.80 2.17
C TRP A 22 15.57 0.69 0.65
N ASP A 23 16.38 -0.26 0.19
CA ASP A 23 16.84 -0.35 -1.19
C ASP A 23 16.15 -1.46 -1.99
N GLU A 24 15.13 -2.08 -1.45
CA GLU A 24 14.32 -3.09 -2.12
C GLU A 24 13.28 -2.46 -3.05
N ASP A 25 13.18 -2.95 -4.29
CA ASP A 25 12.15 -2.51 -5.23
C ASP A 25 10.76 -2.98 -4.75
N PHE A 26 9.80 -2.08 -4.77
CA PHE A 26 8.42 -2.35 -4.36
C PHE A 26 7.42 -1.52 -5.16
N THR A 27 6.16 -1.92 -5.10
CA THR A 27 5.05 -1.11 -5.60
C THR A 27 4.09 -0.73 -4.47
N PHE A 28 3.25 0.26 -4.71
CA PHE A 28 2.28 0.75 -3.72
C PHE A 28 0.85 0.53 -4.20
N HIS A 29 0.04 -0.10 -3.37
CA HIS A 29 -1.40 -0.17 -3.56
C HIS A 29 -2.09 0.98 -2.84
N ASP A 30 -2.66 1.88 -3.62
CA ASP A 30 -3.48 2.99 -3.13
C ASP A 30 -4.84 2.47 -2.63
N PRO A 31 -5.18 2.57 -1.33
CA PRO A 31 -6.49 2.15 -0.85
C PRO A 31 -7.60 3.03 -1.42
N CYS A 32 -8.63 2.43 -2.01
CA CYS A 32 -9.66 3.19 -2.73
C CYS A 32 -10.43 4.20 -1.85
N GLN A 33 -10.69 3.87 -0.59
CA GLN A 33 -11.34 4.79 0.34
C GLN A 33 -10.46 6.00 0.66
N LEU A 34 -9.15 5.77 0.77
CA LEU A 34 -8.17 6.81 1.08
C LEU A 34 -7.98 7.76 -0.10
N VAL A 35 -7.75 7.21 -1.31
CA VAL A 35 -7.45 8.02 -2.50
C VAL A 35 -8.70 8.67 -3.10
N ARG A 36 -9.74 7.88 -3.40
CA ARG A 36 -10.90 8.37 -4.16
C ARG A 36 -11.86 9.19 -3.32
N LYS A 37 -12.06 8.81 -2.06
CA LYS A 37 -12.95 9.54 -1.13
C LYS A 37 -12.20 10.54 -0.25
N GLY A 38 -11.02 10.17 0.21
CA GLY A 38 -10.20 11.00 1.10
C GLY A 38 -9.28 11.98 0.39
N GLY A 39 -8.98 11.75 -0.89
CA GLY A 39 -8.04 12.60 -1.65
C GLY A 39 -6.57 12.48 -1.23
N VAL A 40 -6.24 11.49 -0.40
CA VAL A 40 -4.89 11.28 0.14
C VAL A 40 -4.07 10.47 -0.87
N VAL A 41 -3.43 11.15 -1.80
CA VAL A 41 -2.66 10.56 -2.91
C VAL A 41 -1.17 10.83 -2.77
N GLU A 42 -0.81 12.07 -2.49
CA GLU A 42 0.59 12.52 -2.42
C GLU A 42 1.24 12.18 -1.08
N GLU A 43 0.50 12.25 0.00
CA GLU A 43 1.00 12.04 1.36
C GLU A 43 1.73 10.68 1.52
N PRO A 44 1.18 9.55 1.06
CA PRO A 44 1.91 8.27 1.11
C PRO A 44 3.25 8.34 0.37
N ARG A 45 3.28 8.98 -0.78
CA ARG A 45 4.48 9.11 -1.61
C ARG A 45 5.53 10.00 -0.97
N GLN A 46 5.12 11.09 -0.35
CA GLN A 46 6.03 11.97 0.40
C GLN A 46 6.60 11.26 1.64
N LEU A 47 5.80 10.45 2.32
CA LEU A 47 6.26 9.65 3.46
C LEU A 47 7.25 8.55 3.03
N MET A 48 6.98 7.86 1.92
CA MET A 48 7.89 6.85 1.38
C MET A 48 9.27 7.45 1.01
N LYS A 49 9.31 8.66 0.47
CA LYS A 49 10.57 9.35 0.13
C LYS A 49 11.48 9.60 1.34
N LEU A 50 10.95 9.55 2.55
CA LEU A 50 11.77 9.68 3.76
C LEU A 50 12.76 8.52 3.96
N PHE A 51 12.47 7.34 3.42
CA PHE A 51 13.29 6.14 3.66
C PHE A 51 13.57 5.31 2.41
N THR A 52 12.99 5.64 1.25
CA THR A 52 13.24 4.87 0.02
C THR A 52 13.06 5.71 -1.24
N SER A 53 13.75 5.31 -2.31
CA SER A 53 13.56 5.81 -3.67
C SER A 53 13.15 4.70 -4.67
N GLN A 54 12.80 3.52 -4.17
CA GLN A 54 12.62 2.30 -4.98
C GLN A 54 11.16 2.01 -5.35
N LEU A 55 10.26 2.99 -5.20
CA LEU A 55 8.86 2.85 -5.61
C LEU A 55 8.77 2.68 -7.14
N LYS A 56 8.13 1.59 -7.55
CA LYS A 56 7.75 1.30 -8.95
C LYS A 56 6.23 1.33 -9.04
N GLU A 57 5.67 2.37 -9.63
CA GLU A 57 4.21 2.51 -9.72
C GLU A 57 3.58 1.46 -10.64
N MET A 58 2.41 0.97 -10.25
CA MET A 58 1.57 0.14 -11.12
C MET A 58 0.95 0.98 -12.25
N PRO A 59 0.52 0.36 -13.36
CA PRO A 59 -0.15 1.07 -14.46
C PRO A 59 -1.34 1.92 -14.01
N ASP A 60 -2.18 1.39 -13.13
CA ASP A 60 -3.29 2.11 -12.50
C ASP A 60 -2.90 2.46 -11.07
N ALA A 61 -2.43 3.67 -10.83
CA ALA A 61 -2.01 4.18 -9.53
C ALA A 61 -2.78 5.44 -9.14
N GLY A 62 -2.69 5.85 -7.86
CA GLY A 62 -3.38 7.03 -7.35
C GLY A 62 -4.90 6.89 -7.49
N VAL A 63 -5.55 7.94 -7.96
CA VAL A 63 -7.02 7.96 -8.11
C VAL A 63 -7.54 6.94 -9.13
N MET A 64 -6.71 6.49 -10.06
CA MET A 64 -7.04 5.47 -11.05
C MET A 64 -6.80 4.04 -10.55
N ASN A 65 -6.39 3.89 -9.31
CA ASN A 65 -6.06 2.61 -8.71
C ASN A 65 -7.19 1.58 -8.87
N TRP A 66 -6.82 0.36 -9.23
CA TRP A 66 -7.73 -0.78 -9.24
C TRP A 66 -7.91 -1.34 -7.82
N CYS A 67 -9.16 -1.64 -7.46
CA CYS A 67 -9.52 -2.16 -6.13
C CYS A 67 -8.82 -3.50 -5.83
N CYS A 68 -8.52 -3.75 -4.56
CA CYS A 68 -8.04 -5.06 -4.09
C CYS A 68 -9.12 -6.16 -4.12
N GLY A 69 -10.40 -5.75 -4.16
CA GLY A 69 -11.54 -6.66 -4.14
C GLY A 69 -12.18 -6.89 -2.77
N GLY A 70 -11.58 -6.37 -1.69
CA GLY A 70 -12.05 -6.62 -0.32
C GLY A 70 -13.03 -5.57 0.25
N GLY A 71 -13.33 -4.51 -0.53
CA GLY A 71 -14.22 -3.44 -0.08
C GLY A 71 -15.70 -3.81 -0.04
N GLY A 72 -16.54 -2.89 0.50
CA GLY A 72 -17.99 -3.04 0.48
C GLY A 72 -18.53 -4.24 1.28
N GLY A 73 -17.77 -4.74 2.25
CA GLY A 73 -18.17 -5.93 3.03
C GLY A 73 -17.86 -7.26 2.35
N VAL A 74 -17.28 -7.26 1.16
CA VAL A 74 -16.93 -8.50 0.41
C VAL A 74 -15.95 -9.36 1.21
N SER A 75 -14.96 -8.77 1.87
CA SER A 75 -13.99 -9.51 2.69
C SER A 75 -14.61 -10.27 3.86
N ALA A 76 -15.78 -9.84 4.35
CA ALA A 76 -16.50 -10.49 5.44
C ALA A 76 -17.56 -11.49 4.97
N ASN A 77 -17.72 -11.69 3.67
CA ASN A 77 -18.75 -12.55 3.10
C ASN A 77 -18.14 -13.72 2.34
N SER A 78 -18.20 -14.91 2.93
CA SER A 78 -17.66 -16.14 2.33
C SER A 78 -18.28 -16.49 0.95
N ARG A 79 -19.52 -16.06 0.70
CA ARG A 79 -20.17 -16.29 -0.60
C ARG A 79 -19.59 -15.40 -1.71
N ALA A 80 -18.86 -14.35 -1.36
CA ALA A 80 -18.25 -13.41 -2.31
C ALA A 80 -16.76 -13.69 -2.57
N GLU A 81 -16.24 -14.81 -2.09
CA GLU A 81 -14.82 -15.16 -2.22
C GLU A 81 -14.38 -15.24 -3.70
N ASP A 82 -15.16 -15.92 -4.53
CA ASP A 82 -14.90 -16.00 -5.98
C ASP A 82 -14.86 -14.62 -6.63
N LEU A 83 -15.78 -13.74 -6.27
CA LEU A 83 -15.81 -12.37 -6.77
C LEU A 83 -14.55 -11.61 -6.35
N LYS A 84 -14.18 -11.73 -5.10
CA LYS A 84 -12.96 -11.10 -4.55
C LYS A 84 -11.71 -11.51 -5.33
N HIS A 85 -11.54 -12.81 -5.56
CA HIS A 85 -10.40 -13.33 -6.32
C HIS A 85 -10.43 -12.91 -7.80
N LYS A 86 -11.59 -12.90 -8.45
CA LYS A 86 -11.73 -12.42 -9.83
C LYS A 86 -11.37 -10.93 -9.96
N VAL A 87 -11.80 -10.10 -9.01
CA VAL A 87 -11.42 -8.67 -8.99
C VAL A 87 -9.91 -8.53 -8.77
N PHE A 88 -9.33 -9.30 -7.86
CA PHE A 88 -7.89 -9.27 -7.59
C PHE A 88 -7.05 -9.73 -8.78
N ASN A 89 -7.56 -10.57 -9.65
CA ASN A 89 -6.81 -11.06 -10.82
C ASN A 89 -6.25 -9.93 -11.70
N LYS A 90 -6.99 -8.84 -11.88
CA LYS A 90 -6.48 -7.65 -12.58
C LYS A 90 -5.34 -6.98 -11.78
N LYS A 91 -5.49 -6.89 -10.47
CA LYS A 91 -4.43 -6.37 -9.59
C LYS A 91 -3.17 -7.25 -9.67
N LYS A 92 -3.33 -8.57 -9.67
CA LYS A 92 -2.24 -9.52 -9.89
C LYS A 92 -1.45 -9.21 -11.16
N THR A 93 -2.15 -9.05 -12.28
CA THR A 93 -1.53 -8.72 -13.58
C THR A 93 -0.71 -7.42 -13.51
N GLN A 94 -1.19 -6.42 -12.79
CA GLN A 94 -0.49 -5.14 -12.61
C GLN A 94 0.77 -5.30 -11.77
N ILE A 95 0.71 -6.10 -10.70
CA ILE A 95 1.89 -6.40 -9.86
C ILE A 95 2.94 -7.15 -10.67
N GLU A 96 2.54 -8.15 -11.43
CA GLU A 96 3.42 -8.93 -12.30
C GLU A 96 4.07 -8.07 -13.38
N ALA A 97 3.32 -7.10 -13.94
CA ALA A 97 3.85 -6.16 -14.93
C ALA A 97 4.95 -5.24 -14.36
N VAL A 98 4.85 -4.88 -13.08
CA VAL A 98 5.90 -4.12 -12.38
C VAL A 98 7.13 -4.97 -12.10
N GLY A 99 6.95 -6.27 -11.84
CA GLY A 99 8.05 -7.23 -11.63
C GLY A 99 8.72 -7.13 -10.27
N VAL A 100 7.98 -6.70 -9.23
CA VAL A 100 8.48 -6.61 -7.86
C VAL A 100 7.90 -7.72 -6.98
N ASN A 101 8.58 -8.04 -5.87
CA ASN A 101 8.18 -9.07 -4.92
C ASN A 101 7.52 -8.49 -3.65
N THR A 102 7.41 -7.17 -3.56
CA THR A 102 6.84 -6.50 -2.39
C THR A 102 5.82 -5.46 -2.82
N VAL A 103 4.65 -5.53 -2.21
CA VAL A 103 3.59 -4.51 -2.31
C VAL A 103 3.45 -3.83 -0.95
N MET A 104 3.40 -2.52 -0.94
CA MET A 104 3.13 -1.73 0.25
C MET A 104 1.72 -1.13 0.18
N THR A 105 1.02 -1.07 1.30
CA THR A 105 -0.29 -0.43 1.39
C THR A 105 -0.46 0.29 2.73
N ALA A 106 -1.49 1.11 2.82
CA ALA A 106 -1.84 1.86 4.03
C ALA A 106 -3.24 1.51 4.57
N CYS A 107 -3.73 0.32 4.26
CA CYS A 107 -5.06 -0.14 4.66
C CYS A 107 -5.01 -1.59 5.17
N ALA A 108 -5.43 -1.83 6.41
CA ALA A 108 -5.42 -3.17 7.01
C ALA A 108 -6.33 -4.16 6.26
N ASN A 109 -7.50 -3.71 5.81
CA ASN A 109 -8.40 -4.57 5.03
C ASN A 109 -7.81 -4.93 3.67
N CYS A 110 -7.15 -3.98 2.99
CA CYS A 110 -6.42 -4.29 1.76
C CYS A 110 -5.30 -5.30 2.03
N ARG A 111 -4.52 -5.11 3.10
CA ARG A 111 -3.45 -6.04 3.48
C ARG A 111 -3.97 -7.48 3.62
N MET A 112 -5.03 -7.68 4.38
CA MET A 112 -5.66 -9.01 4.54
C MET A 112 -6.11 -9.59 3.19
N THR A 113 -6.77 -8.80 2.36
CA THR A 113 -7.21 -9.22 1.03
C THR A 113 -6.05 -9.63 0.12
N PHE A 114 -4.94 -8.90 0.17
CA PHE A 114 -3.72 -9.23 -0.56
C PHE A 114 -3.08 -10.53 -0.06
N GLU A 115 -2.99 -10.73 1.25
CA GLU A 115 -2.45 -11.95 1.85
C GLU A 115 -3.21 -13.18 1.37
N GLU A 116 -4.55 -13.15 1.45
CA GLU A 116 -5.41 -14.21 0.97
C GLU A 116 -5.27 -14.46 -0.54
N ALA A 117 -5.19 -13.39 -1.34
CA ALA A 117 -5.05 -13.50 -2.78
C ALA A 117 -3.68 -14.03 -3.19
N PHE A 118 -2.61 -13.65 -2.51
CA PHE A 118 -1.27 -14.17 -2.76
C PHE A 118 -1.19 -15.67 -2.49
N GLU A 119 -1.84 -16.13 -1.43
CA GLU A 119 -1.97 -17.56 -1.15
C GLU A 119 -2.80 -18.28 -2.23
N HIS A 120 -3.98 -17.74 -2.58
CA HIS A 120 -4.87 -18.30 -3.59
C HIS A 120 -4.20 -18.45 -4.96
N TYR A 121 -3.40 -17.48 -5.38
CA TYR A 121 -2.72 -17.48 -6.67
C TYR A 121 -1.27 -18.01 -6.62
N ASP A 122 -0.83 -18.55 -5.48
CA ASP A 122 0.55 -19.02 -5.26
C ASP A 122 1.62 -17.98 -5.68
N MET A 123 1.39 -16.73 -5.32
CA MET A 123 2.32 -15.65 -5.60
C MET A 123 3.43 -15.59 -4.55
N LYS A 124 4.68 -15.44 -4.99
CA LYS A 124 5.86 -15.26 -4.11
C LYS A 124 6.05 -13.78 -3.72
N THR A 125 4.98 -13.06 -3.57
CA THR A 125 4.93 -11.63 -3.27
C THR A 125 4.46 -11.44 -1.83
N GLU A 126 4.98 -10.45 -1.14
CA GLU A 126 4.53 -10.06 0.20
C GLU A 126 3.82 -8.71 0.18
N ILE A 127 2.95 -8.50 1.16
CA ILE A 127 2.28 -7.22 1.42
C ILE A 127 2.77 -6.66 2.75
N ILE A 128 3.18 -5.39 2.76
CA ILE A 128 3.68 -4.70 3.95
C ILE A 128 2.90 -3.41 4.21
N SER A 129 2.98 -2.91 5.43
CA SER A 129 2.34 -1.65 5.84
C SER A 129 3.31 -0.48 5.70
N LEU A 130 2.84 0.63 5.10
CA LEU A 130 3.62 1.87 5.01
C LEU A 130 3.98 2.41 6.40
N THR A 131 3.05 2.41 7.34
CA THR A 131 3.29 2.96 8.68
C THR A 131 4.28 2.11 9.48
N GLU A 132 4.19 0.79 9.39
CA GLU A 132 5.16 -0.11 10.01
C GLU A 132 6.55 0.07 9.38
N LYS A 133 6.63 0.16 8.06
CA LYS A 133 7.91 0.34 7.37
C LYS A 133 8.55 1.69 7.68
N LEU A 134 7.78 2.76 7.70
CA LEU A 134 8.25 4.08 8.13
C LEU A 134 8.80 4.04 9.56
N ALA A 135 8.11 3.34 10.47
CA ALA A 135 8.53 3.23 11.87
C ALA A 135 9.92 2.59 12.02
N GLU A 136 10.28 1.62 11.17
CA GLU A 136 11.61 0.99 11.18
C GLU A 136 12.75 1.98 10.91
N TYR A 137 12.45 3.06 10.18
CA TYR A 137 13.44 4.06 9.77
C TYR A 137 13.39 5.36 10.57
N LEU A 138 12.50 5.47 11.56
CA LEU A 138 12.46 6.66 12.42
C LEU A 138 13.78 6.83 13.18
N ASP A 139 14.28 8.05 13.20
CA ASP A 139 15.39 8.45 14.03
C ASP A 139 14.86 8.94 15.39
N GLU A 140 15.00 8.10 16.42
CA GLU A 140 14.55 8.39 17.78
C GLU A 140 15.58 9.19 18.59
N THR A 141 16.71 9.55 18.00
CA THR A 141 17.72 10.37 18.67
C THR A 141 17.19 11.79 18.90
N LYS A 142 17.19 12.23 20.15
CA LYS A 142 16.78 13.57 20.57
C LYS A 142 17.86 14.62 20.27
#